data_be337ef52e1e58b4c942cfaf880d557a
#
_entry.id   be337ef52e1e58b4c942cfaf880d557a
#
_cell.length_a   1.000
_cell.length_b   1.000
_cell.length_c   1.000
_cell.angle_alpha   90.00
_cell.angle_beta   90.00
_cell.angle_gamma   90.00
#
_symmetry.space_group_name_H-M   'P 1'
#
loop_
_entity.id
_entity.type
_entity.pdbx_description
1 polymer ?
#
loop_
_entity_poly.entity_id
_entity_poly.type
_entity_poly.pdbx_seq_one_letter_code
_entity_poly.pdbx_strand_id
1 'polypeptide(L)'
;MVYDRQHPLVRLDLVRPDLLEAHGRVRLRRVQRARLGTVDTDLDTWNHVFRVNFFAPIMMARGLINELKAAKGSVVNVTSIAGSRVHPFAGAAYATSKAALAALTREMASDFGRVGVRVNSIAPGEIDTSILSPGTEKIVQEQIPMQRLGTPDEVAKIIYVLCSETSSYVNGAEIHINGGQHV
;
A
#
# COMPACT_ATOMS: atom_id res chain seq x y z
N MET A 1 -1.15 -20.65 4.15
CA MET A 1 -1.74 -19.53 4.92
C MET A 1 -2.29 -20.12 6.21
N VAL A 2 -1.59 -19.96 7.35
CA VAL A 2 -2.05 -20.46 8.65
C VAL A 2 -2.88 -19.36 9.28
N TYR A 3 -4.16 -19.61 9.46
CA TYR A 3 -5.11 -18.70 10.09
C TYR A 3 -4.99 -18.90 11.62
N ASP A 4 -4.40 -17.95 12.32
CA ASP A 4 -4.43 -17.89 13.77
C ASP A 4 -5.74 -17.22 14.22
N ARG A 5 -6.60 -17.96 14.92
CA ARG A 5 -7.92 -17.50 15.39
C ARG A 5 -7.86 -16.48 16.54
N GLN A 6 -6.69 -16.16 17.08
CA GLN A 6 -6.57 -15.32 18.28
C GLN A 6 -6.30 -13.85 17.97
N HIS A 7 -5.95 -13.47 16.72
CA HIS A 7 -5.70 -12.07 16.36
C HIS A 7 -6.31 -11.76 14.99
N PRO A 8 -7.44 -11.06 14.91
CA PRO A 8 -8.05 -10.69 13.65
C PRO A 8 -7.17 -9.67 12.92
N LEU A 9 -6.53 -10.12 11.83
CA LEU A 9 -5.81 -9.27 10.89
C LEU A 9 -6.82 -8.54 9.99
N VAL A 10 -6.91 -7.23 10.11
CA VAL A 10 -7.67 -6.41 9.17
C VAL A 10 -6.71 -5.84 8.14
N ARG A 11 -6.76 -6.34 6.93
CA ARG A 11 -5.96 -5.90 5.79
C ARG A 11 -6.76 -4.87 5.00
N LEU A 12 -6.32 -3.60 5.03
CA LEU A 12 -7.05 -2.48 4.42
C LEU A 12 -6.73 -2.22 2.94
N ASP A 13 -5.94 -3.05 2.28
CA ASP A 13 -5.54 -2.87 0.89
C ASP A 13 -6.10 -3.92 -0.10
N LEU A 14 -6.94 -4.84 0.37
CA LEU A 14 -7.59 -5.80 -0.48
C LEU A 14 -8.90 -5.24 -1.06
N VAL A 15 -8.79 -4.50 -2.15
CA VAL A 15 -9.92 -4.43 -3.08
C VAL A 15 -9.97 -5.77 -3.80
N ARG A 16 -10.90 -6.63 -3.41
CA ARG A 16 -11.20 -7.87 -4.15
C ARG A 16 -11.70 -7.46 -5.53
N PRO A 17 -11.10 -7.96 -6.62
CA PRO A 17 -11.55 -7.67 -7.98
C PRO A 17 -13.02 -8.02 -8.24
N ASP A 18 -13.53 -9.03 -7.52
CA ASP A 18 -14.91 -9.51 -7.62
C ASP A 18 -15.96 -8.56 -7.04
N LEU A 19 -15.60 -7.64 -6.13
CA LEU A 19 -16.52 -6.59 -5.66
C LEU A 19 -16.65 -5.41 -6.64
N LEU A 20 -15.77 -5.30 -7.63
CA LEU A 20 -15.83 -4.27 -8.68
C LEU A 20 -16.74 -4.67 -9.85
N GLU A 21 -17.13 -5.94 -9.98
CA GLU A 21 -18.01 -6.41 -11.07
C GLU A 21 -19.48 -6.03 -10.89
N ALA A 22 -19.92 -5.68 -9.69
CA ALA A 22 -21.31 -5.36 -9.41
C ALA A 22 -21.75 -3.97 -9.90
N HIS A 23 -20.85 -3.06 -10.27
CA HIS A 23 -21.15 -1.68 -10.68
C HIS A 23 -20.39 -1.23 -11.94
N GLY A 24 -20.59 -1.96 -13.04
CA GLY A 24 -20.09 -1.54 -14.36
C GLY A 24 -18.64 -1.94 -14.61
N ARG A 25 -18.41 -2.60 -15.75
CA ARG A 25 -17.10 -3.04 -16.22
C ARG A 25 -16.11 -1.89 -16.28
N VAL A 26 -15.33 -1.68 -15.25
CA VAL A 26 -14.10 -0.93 -15.36
C VAL A 26 -13.11 -1.82 -16.12
N ARG A 27 -13.04 -1.64 -17.44
CA ARG A 27 -11.90 -2.14 -18.20
C ARG A 27 -10.67 -1.43 -17.66
N LEU A 28 -9.93 -2.09 -16.79
CA LEU A 28 -8.52 -1.79 -16.61
C LEU A 28 -7.87 -2.02 -17.98
N ARG A 29 -7.87 -1.00 -18.85
CA ARG A 29 -7.04 -1.00 -20.03
C ARG A 29 -5.62 -1.17 -19.50
N ARG A 30 -4.99 -2.30 -19.80
CA ARG A 30 -3.54 -2.43 -19.80
C ARG A 30 -3.00 -1.30 -20.65
N VAL A 31 -2.74 -0.17 -20.05
CA VAL A 31 -2.07 0.92 -20.71
C VAL A 31 -0.58 0.67 -20.48
N GLN A 32 0.02 -0.11 -21.37
CA GLN A 32 1.44 0.04 -21.70
C GLN A 32 1.65 1.45 -22.27
N ARG A 33 1.48 2.47 -21.46
CA ARG A 33 1.72 3.86 -21.84
C ARG A 33 2.71 4.44 -20.87
N ALA A 34 3.56 5.30 -21.44
CA ALA A 34 4.43 6.16 -20.67
C ALA A 34 3.67 6.72 -19.43
N ARG A 35 4.39 6.87 -18.34
CA ARG A 35 3.91 7.51 -17.13
C ARG A 35 3.09 8.75 -17.47
N LEU A 36 1.82 8.80 -17.10
CA LEU A 36 1.01 10.00 -17.24
C LEU A 36 1.44 11.05 -16.22
N GLY A 37 1.76 12.23 -16.73
CA GLY A 37 2.11 13.39 -15.92
C GLY A 37 0.89 14.03 -15.24
N THR A 38 1.16 15.11 -14.51
CA THR A 38 0.12 15.82 -13.75
C THR A 38 -0.93 16.45 -14.67
N VAL A 39 -0.52 17.00 -15.80
CA VAL A 39 -1.40 17.70 -16.73
C VAL A 39 -2.13 16.70 -17.66
N ASP A 40 -1.46 15.63 -18.04
CA ASP A 40 -1.99 14.64 -19.00
C ASP A 40 -2.96 13.63 -18.36
N THR A 41 -3.01 13.58 -17.03
CA THR A 41 -3.94 12.71 -16.28
C THR A 41 -5.27 13.44 -16.11
N ASP A 42 -6.35 12.89 -16.66
CA ASP A 42 -7.69 13.45 -16.51
C ASP A 42 -8.20 13.39 -15.06
N LEU A 43 -9.15 14.28 -14.73
CA LEU A 43 -9.70 14.38 -13.38
C LEU A 43 -10.46 13.12 -12.92
N ASP A 44 -11.07 12.38 -13.84
CA ASP A 44 -11.78 11.15 -13.50
C ASP A 44 -10.79 10.08 -13.06
N THR A 45 -9.64 9.96 -13.74
CA THR A 45 -8.53 9.10 -13.32
C THR A 45 -7.98 9.53 -11.96
N TRP A 46 -7.76 10.84 -11.72
CA TRP A 46 -7.35 11.36 -10.41
C TRP A 46 -8.34 10.94 -9.33
N ASN A 47 -9.62 11.22 -9.52
CA ASN A 47 -10.68 10.90 -8.57
C ASN A 47 -10.77 9.40 -8.30
N HIS A 48 -10.68 8.57 -9.34
CA HIS A 48 -10.74 7.12 -9.20
C HIS A 48 -9.56 6.58 -8.39
N VAL A 49 -8.34 6.99 -8.71
CA VAL A 49 -7.12 6.56 -7.99
C VAL A 49 -7.17 6.98 -6.52
N PHE A 50 -7.56 8.21 -6.22
CA PHE A 50 -7.69 8.67 -4.84
C PHE A 50 -8.83 7.97 -4.10
N ARG A 51 -9.94 7.69 -4.77
CA ARG A 51 -11.06 6.94 -4.16
C ARG A 51 -10.59 5.57 -3.67
N VAL A 52 -9.80 4.86 -4.48
CA VAL A 52 -9.32 3.52 -4.15
C VAL A 52 -8.14 3.57 -3.16
N ASN A 53 -7.13 4.39 -3.42
CA ASN A 53 -5.87 4.33 -2.67
C ASN A 53 -5.88 5.15 -1.37
N PHE A 54 -6.78 6.13 -1.24
CA PHE A 54 -6.80 7.06 -0.11
C PHE A 54 -8.13 7.03 0.65
N PHE A 55 -9.26 7.24 -0.04
CA PHE A 55 -10.55 7.30 0.67
C PHE A 55 -11.04 5.93 1.13
N ALA A 56 -10.80 4.85 0.39
CA ALA A 56 -11.22 3.52 0.82
C ALA A 56 -10.56 3.09 2.15
N PRO A 57 -9.25 3.24 2.39
CA PRO A 57 -8.64 3.04 3.70
C PRO A 57 -9.32 3.82 4.84
N ILE A 58 -9.69 5.08 4.62
CA ILE A 58 -10.40 5.90 5.61
C ILE A 58 -11.77 5.28 5.93
N MET A 59 -12.52 4.91 4.89
CA MET A 59 -13.86 4.34 5.07
C MET A 59 -13.82 2.98 5.78
N MET A 60 -12.84 2.14 5.44
CA MET A 60 -12.63 0.86 6.11
C MET A 60 -12.25 1.04 7.58
N ALA A 61 -11.33 1.95 7.88
CA ALA A 61 -10.94 2.24 9.25
C ALA A 61 -12.13 2.77 10.09
N ARG A 62 -12.95 3.65 9.52
CA ARG A 62 -14.18 4.14 10.16
C ARG A 62 -15.19 3.04 10.41
N GLY A 63 -15.36 2.13 9.46
CA GLY A 63 -16.29 1.00 9.58
C GLY A 63 -15.86 -0.07 10.59
N LEU A 64 -14.55 -0.19 10.84
CA LEU A 64 -13.97 -1.26 11.67
C LEU A 64 -13.36 -0.75 12.99
N ILE A 65 -13.53 0.53 13.32
CA ILE A 65 -12.83 1.12 14.49
C ILE A 65 -13.23 0.46 15.80
N ASN A 66 -14.47 0.03 15.96
CA ASN A 66 -14.93 -0.61 17.19
C ASN A 66 -14.31 -1.99 17.37
N GLU A 67 -14.22 -2.77 16.30
CA GLU A 67 -13.59 -4.09 16.28
C GLU A 67 -12.08 -3.98 16.51
N LEU A 68 -11.43 -3.00 15.87
CA LEU A 68 -10.02 -2.70 16.07
C LEU A 68 -9.72 -2.35 17.53
N LYS A 69 -10.54 -1.50 18.16
CA LYS A 69 -10.41 -1.13 19.57
C LYS A 69 -10.59 -2.34 20.49
N ALA A 70 -11.63 -3.13 20.26
CA ALA A 70 -11.93 -4.31 21.08
C ALA A 70 -10.79 -5.35 21.03
N ALA A 71 -10.16 -5.51 19.85
CA ALA A 71 -9.06 -6.44 19.64
C ALA A 71 -7.68 -5.85 19.99
N LYS A 72 -7.56 -4.56 20.34
CA LYS A 72 -6.27 -3.83 20.35
C LYS A 72 -5.46 -4.10 19.08
N GLY A 73 -6.14 -4.03 17.95
CA GLY A 73 -5.69 -4.52 16.65
C GLY A 73 -4.57 -3.72 16.01
N SER A 74 -4.21 -4.13 14.81
CA SER A 74 -3.20 -3.45 13.99
C SER A 74 -3.70 -3.22 12.57
N VAL A 75 -3.36 -2.08 12.01
CA VAL A 75 -3.61 -1.71 10.60
C VAL A 75 -2.29 -1.57 9.89
N VAL A 76 -2.16 -2.17 8.71
CA VAL A 76 -1.00 -1.98 7.84
C VAL A 76 -1.46 -1.46 6.50
N ASN A 77 -1.13 -0.21 6.20
CA ASN A 77 -1.37 0.41 4.90
C ASN A 77 -0.25 0.05 3.91
N VAL A 78 -0.63 -0.31 2.69
CA VAL A 78 0.35 -0.58 1.62
C VAL A 78 0.51 0.67 0.77
N THR A 79 1.59 1.40 1.01
CA THR A 79 1.99 2.56 0.23
C THR A 79 2.78 2.15 -1.02
N SER A 80 3.82 2.82 -1.39
CA SER A 80 4.73 2.47 -2.48
C SER A 80 5.97 3.35 -2.39
N ILE A 81 7.09 2.86 -2.89
CA ILE A 81 8.28 3.69 -3.14
C ILE A 81 7.95 4.92 -3.99
N ALA A 82 6.98 4.81 -4.90
CA ALA A 82 6.51 5.93 -5.73
C ALA A 82 5.85 7.06 -4.93
N GLY A 83 5.46 6.83 -3.67
CA GLY A 83 4.94 7.86 -2.77
C GLY A 83 6.03 8.76 -2.19
N SER A 84 7.28 8.32 -2.17
CA SER A 84 8.40 9.06 -1.59
C SER A 84 9.41 9.57 -2.62
N ARG A 85 9.41 9.01 -3.84
CA ARG A 85 10.28 9.44 -4.93
C ARG A 85 9.58 9.32 -6.29
N VAL A 86 10.11 10.05 -7.26
CA VAL A 86 9.65 9.91 -8.65
C VAL A 86 10.02 8.54 -9.19
N HIS A 87 9.02 7.80 -9.69
CA HIS A 87 9.20 6.47 -10.25
C HIS A 87 8.88 6.47 -11.75
N PRO A 88 9.70 5.81 -12.60
CA PRO A 88 9.56 5.91 -14.07
C PRO A 88 8.24 5.34 -14.61
N PHE A 89 7.60 4.41 -13.90
CA PHE A 89 6.34 3.78 -14.33
C PHE A 89 5.11 4.26 -13.55
N ALA A 90 5.29 4.95 -12.43
CA ALA A 90 4.17 5.46 -11.64
C ALA A 90 3.69 6.80 -12.18
N GLY A 91 2.41 6.91 -12.48
CA GLY A 91 1.77 8.18 -12.85
C GLY A 91 1.60 9.10 -11.65
N ALA A 92 1.39 10.41 -11.92
CA ALA A 92 1.28 11.43 -10.90
C ALA A 92 0.14 11.13 -9.89
N ALA A 93 -1.04 10.74 -10.36
CA ALA A 93 -2.17 10.40 -9.49
C ALA A 93 -1.86 9.24 -8.53
N TYR A 94 -1.21 8.18 -9.03
CA TYR A 94 -0.82 7.05 -8.20
C TYR A 94 0.22 7.46 -7.15
N ALA A 95 1.31 8.11 -7.57
CA ALA A 95 2.39 8.53 -6.68
C ALA A 95 1.87 9.42 -5.54
N THR A 96 1.09 10.44 -5.88
CA THR A 96 0.53 11.36 -4.88
C THR A 96 -0.49 10.69 -3.97
N SER A 97 -1.31 9.75 -4.46
CA SER A 97 -2.24 8.99 -3.61
C SER A 97 -1.51 8.11 -2.59
N LYS A 98 -0.36 7.52 -2.97
CA LYS A 98 0.46 6.71 -2.06
C LYS A 98 1.21 7.57 -1.05
N ALA A 99 1.67 8.76 -1.43
CA ALA A 99 2.21 9.76 -0.51
C ALA A 99 1.15 10.23 0.50
N ALA A 100 -0.07 10.50 0.04
CA ALA A 100 -1.20 10.84 0.90
C ALA A 100 -1.54 9.72 1.89
N LEU A 101 -1.49 8.44 1.46
CA LEU A 101 -1.71 7.29 2.32
C LEU A 101 -0.63 7.14 3.39
N ALA A 102 0.64 7.45 3.07
CA ALA A 102 1.72 7.47 4.05
C ALA A 102 1.50 8.56 5.12
N ALA A 103 1.06 9.75 4.72
CA ALA A 103 0.67 10.80 5.64
C ALA A 103 -0.52 10.38 6.51
N LEU A 104 -1.59 9.84 5.91
CA LEU A 104 -2.76 9.33 6.61
C LEU A 104 -2.39 8.26 7.65
N THR A 105 -1.41 7.40 7.36
CA THR A 105 -0.94 6.38 8.30
C THR A 105 -0.46 7.01 9.61
N ARG A 106 0.28 8.11 9.55
CA ARG A 106 0.76 8.82 10.74
C ARG A 106 -0.37 9.45 11.53
N GLU A 107 -1.33 10.08 10.85
CA GLU A 107 -2.53 10.64 11.50
C GLU A 107 -3.35 9.54 12.19
N MET A 108 -3.63 8.43 11.49
CA MET A 108 -4.33 7.29 12.07
C MET A 108 -3.56 6.69 13.26
N ALA A 109 -2.22 6.61 13.19
CA ALA A 109 -1.39 6.11 14.29
C ALA A 109 -1.50 7.00 15.54
N SER A 110 -1.55 8.32 15.36
CA SER A 110 -1.77 9.29 16.44
C SER A 110 -3.16 9.14 17.06
N ASP A 111 -4.20 9.07 16.23
CA ASP A 111 -5.59 9.00 16.68
C ASP A 111 -5.91 7.66 17.37
N PHE A 112 -5.51 6.55 16.74
CA PHE A 112 -5.88 5.21 17.16
C PHE A 112 -4.96 4.66 18.26
N GLY A 113 -3.73 5.16 18.35
CA GLY A 113 -2.79 4.76 19.42
C GLY A 113 -3.35 4.97 20.82
N ARG A 114 -4.13 6.03 21.04
CA ARG A 114 -4.80 6.34 22.31
C ARG A 114 -5.84 5.30 22.74
N VAL A 115 -6.31 4.50 21.80
CA VAL A 115 -7.29 3.42 22.05
C VAL A 115 -6.69 2.03 21.86
N GLY A 116 -5.33 1.94 21.81
CA GLY A 116 -4.60 0.68 21.78
C GLY A 116 -4.49 0.04 20.38
N VAL A 117 -4.83 0.77 19.31
CA VAL A 117 -4.71 0.28 17.93
C VAL A 117 -3.44 0.86 17.29
N ARG A 118 -2.60 0.01 16.73
CA ARG A 118 -1.39 0.42 16.01
C ARG A 118 -1.68 0.57 14.52
N VAL A 119 -1.06 1.57 13.89
CA VAL A 119 -1.19 1.80 12.44
C VAL A 119 0.19 2.05 11.86
N ASN A 120 0.60 1.22 10.90
CA ASN A 120 1.86 1.35 10.22
C ASN A 120 1.67 1.24 8.70
N SER A 121 2.69 1.52 7.94
CA SER A 121 2.71 1.29 6.49
C SER A 121 3.92 0.52 6.04
N ILE A 122 3.80 -0.10 4.89
CA ILE A 122 4.89 -0.65 4.12
C ILE A 122 4.98 0.06 2.77
N ALA A 123 6.19 0.31 2.28
CA ALA A 123 6.46 0.90 0.97
C ALA A 123 7.24 -0.10 0.09
N PRO A 124 6.52 -0.99 -0.63
CA PRO A 124 7.16 -1.90 -1.57
C PRO A 124 7.80 -1.14 -2.74
N GLY A 125 8.93 -1.66 -3.24
CA GLY A 125 9.51 -1.31 -4.54
C GLY A 125 9.07 -2.29 -5.63
N GLU A 126 10.02 -2.72 -6.45
CA GLU A 126 9.79 -3.71 -7.51
C GLU A 126 9.63 -5.11 -6.91
N ILE A 127 8.42 -5.61 -6.94
CA ILE A 127 8.06 -6.95 -6.43
C ILE A 127 7.69 -7.86 -7.59
N ASP A 128 8.19 -9.09 -7.59
CA ASP A 128 7.92 -10.11 -8.61
C ASP A 128 6.45 -10.53 -8.57
N THR A 129 5.67 -9.92 -9.45
CA THR A 129 4.23 -10.15 -9.61
C THR A 129 3.90 -10.21 -11.09
N SER A 130 2.69 -10.66 -11.42
CA SER A 130 2.20 -10.68 -12.80
C SER A 130 2.04 -9.29 -13.46
N ILE A 131 2.35 -8.20 -12.74
CA ILE A 131 2.10 -6.80 -13.15
C ILE A 131 3.41 -6.04 -13.40
N LEU A 132 4.51 -6.72 -13.69
CA LEU A 132 5.78 -6.06 -14.00
C LEU A 132 5.68 -5.24 -15.29
N SER A 133 6.21 -4.03 -15.24
CA SER A 133 6.29 -3.14 -16.41
C SER A 133 7.48 -3.50 -17.30
N PRO A 134 7.38 -3.36 -18.63
CA PRO A 134 8.55 -3.46 -19.51
C PRO A 134 9.65 -2.49 -19.05
N GLY A 135 10.89 -2.97 -19.00
CA GLY A 135 12.03 -2.17 -18.51
C GLY A 135 12.30 -2.28 -17.01
N THR A 136 11.57 -3.13 -16.30
CA THR A 136 11.84 -3.42 -14.88
C THR A 136 13.25 -3.98 -14.68
N GLU A 137 13.77 -4.78 -15.62
CA GLU A 137 15.14 -5.31 -15.57
C GLU A 137 16.18 -4.20 -15.44
N LYS A 138 15.98 -3.08 -16.15
CA LYS A 138 16.87 -1.93 -16.09
C LYS A 138 16.81 -1.27 -14.70
N ILE A 139 15.62 -1.14 -14.11
CA ILE A 139 15.47 -0.64 -12.74
C ILE A 139 16.20 -1.55 -11.75
N VAL A 140 16.06 -2.87 -11.89
CA VAL A 140 16.74 -3.85 -11.04
C VAL A 140 18.25 -3.65 -11.08
N GLN A 141 18.81 -3.51 -12.26
CA GLN A 141 20.27 -3.38 -12.46
C GLN A 141 20.82 -2.02 -12.01
N GLU A 142 20.09 -0.94 -12.26
CA GLU A 142 20.62 0.42 -12.08
C GLU A 142 20.19 1.09 -10.76
N GLN A 143 19.05 0.68 -10.18
CA GLN A 143 18.44 1.42 -9.08
C GLN A 143 18.21 0.59 -7.82
N ILE A 144 18.31 -0.74 -7.88
CA ILE A 144 18.11 -1.59 -6.70
C ILE A 144 19.46 -2.12 -6.22
N PRO A 145 19.98 -1.66 -5.05
CA PRO A 145 21.25 -2.15 -4.52
C PRO A 145 21.34 -3.68 -4.37
N MET A 146 20.23 -4.35 -4.02
CA MET A 146 20.20 -5.81 -3.92
C MET A 146 20.10 -6.53 -5.27
N GLN A 147 20.01 -5.81 -6.39
CA GLN A 147 20.03 -6.30 -7.78
C GLN A 147 19.06 -7.46 -8.06
N ARG A 148 17.92 -7.47 -7.41
CA ARG A 148 16.83 -8.41 -7.63
C ARG A 148 15.47 -7.81 -7.30
N LEU A 149 14.44 -8.44 -7.79
CA LEU A 149 13.08 -8.17 -7.34
C LEU A 149 12.88 -8.69 -5.91
N GLY A 150 12.02 -8.02 -5.15
CA GLY A 150 11.44 -8.60 -3.95
C GLY A 150 10.36 -9.63 -4.29
N THR A 151 10.01 -10.49 -3.37
CA THR A 151 8.93 -11.46 -3.54
C THR A 151 7.68 -11.04 -2.75
N PRO A 152 6.47 -11.44 -3.17
CA PRO A 152 5.26 -11.23 -2.38
C PRO A 152 5.37 -11.81 -0.96
N ASP A 153 6.11 -12.90 -0.81
CA ASP A 153 6.35 -13.57 0.48
C ASP A 153 7.20 -12.71 1.43
N GLU A 154 8.22 -12.02 0.90
CA GLU A 154 9.03 -11.07 1.68
C GLU A 154 8.16 -9.90 2.18
N VAL A 155 7.28 -9.39 1.34
CA VAL A 155 6.31 -8.34 1.73
C VAL A 155 5.35 -8.86 2.80
N ALA A 156 4.79 -10.06 2.61
CA ALA A 156 3.83 -10.67 3.53
C ALA A 156 4.42 -10.91 4.92
N LYS A 157 5.69 -11.33 5.00
CA LYS A 157 6.39 -11.52 6.27
C LYS A 157 6.49 -10.24 7.09
N ILE A 158 6.80 -9.12 6.46
CA ILE A 158 6.87 -7.82 7.15
C ILE A 158 5.49 -7.36 7.61
N ILE A 159 4.44 -7.54 6.77
CA ILE A 159 3.06 -7.26 7.18
C ILE A 159 2.71 -8.10 8.42
N TYR A 160 3.04 -9.38 8.43
CA TYR A 160 2.79 -10.27 9.57
C TYR A 160 3.49 -9.76 10.84
N VAL A 161 4.77 -9.38 10.75
CA VAL A 161 5.52 -8.81 11.89
C VAL A 161 4.84 -7.54 12.40
N LEU A 162 4.44 -6.62 11.53
CA LEU A 162 3.76 -5.39 11.92
C LEU A 162 2.38 -5.63 12.56
N CYS A 163 1.75 -6.75 12.26
CA CYS A 163 0.47 -7.14 12.85
C CYS A 163 0.63 -7.97 14.14
N SER A 164 1.82 -8.44 14.47
CA SER A 164 2.11 -9.28 15.64
C SER A 164 2.57 -8.48 16.86
N GLU A 165 2.62 -9.14 18.02
CA GLU A 165 3.18 -8.58 19.27
C GLU A 165 4.68 -8.25 19.17
N THR A 166 5.40 -8.85 18.22
CA THR A 166 6.81 -8.54 17.96
C THR A 166 7.05 -7.06 17.68
N SER A 167 6.04 -6.38 17.13
CA SER A 167 6.06 -4.94 16.83
C SER A 167 5.17 -4.11 17.77
N SER A 168 4.98 -4.54 19.02
CA SER A 168 4.03 -3.92 19.97
C SER A 168 4.30 -2.43 20.25
N TYR A 169 5.53 -1.95 20.04
CA TYR A 169 5.91 -0.54 20.22
C TYR A 169 6.20 0.19 18.89
N VAL A 170 5.84 -0.42 17.74
CA VAL A 170 5.95 0.18 16.40
C VAL A 170 4.60 0.77 15.99
N ASN A 171 4.52 2.10 15.88
CA ASN A 171 3.31 2.82 15.51
C ASN A 171 3.66 4.06 14.69
N GLY A 172 2.97 4.29 13.56
CA GLY A 172 3.20 5.40 12.64
C GLY A 172 4.42 5.23 11.72
N ALA A 173 5.06 4.06 11.72
CA ALA A 173 6.22 3.78 10.89
C ALA A 173 5.84 3.47 9.43
N GLU A 174 6.73 3.83 8.50
CA GLU A 174 6.72 3.35 7.13
C GLU A 174 7.96 2.48 6.89
N ILE A 175 7.76 1.21 6.58
CA ILE A 175 8.84 0.23 6.34
C ILE A 175 9.04 0.07 4.84
N HIS A 176 10.21 0.43 4.37
CA HIS A 176 10.59 0.24 2.97
C HIS A 176 10.96 -1.22 2.69
N ILE A 177 10.30 -1.84 1.69
CA ILE A 177 10.53 -3.22 1.25
C ILE A 177 10.89 -3.16 -0.24
N ASN A 178 12.10 -2.70 -0.54
CA ASN A 178 12.47 -2.31 -1.90
C ASN A 178 13.96 -2.57 -2.25
N GLY A 179 14.64 -3.42 -1.50
CA GLY A 179 16.03 -3.79 -1.77
C GLY A 179 17.02 -2.61 -1.72
N GLY A 180 16.70 -1.54 -0.99
CA GLY A 180 17.52 -0.33 -0.91
C GLY A 180 17.23 0.70 -2.02
N GLN A 181 16.21 0.51 -2.85
CA GLN A 181 15.89 1.41 -3.96
C GLN A 181 15.60 2.87 -3.53
N HIS A 182 15.34 3.11 -2.26
CA HIS A 182 15.00 4.44 -1.71
C HIS A 182 16.18 5.24 -1.15
N VAL A 183 17.36 4.66 -1.07
CA VAL A 183 18.60 5.30 -0.60
C VAL A 183 19.48 5.75 -1.74
#